data_24b56319f2d00bafd5db1d3afa563fe0
#
_entry.id   24b56319f2d00bafd5db1d3afa563fe0
#
_cell.length_a   1.000
_cell.length_b   1.000
_cell.length_c   1.000
_cell.angle_alpha   90.00
_cell.angle_beta   90.00
_cell.angle_gamma   90.00
#
_symmetry.space_group_name_H-M   'P 1'
#
loop_
_entity.id
_entity.type
_entity.pdbx_description
1 polymer ?
#
loop_
_entity_poly.entity_id
_entity_poly.type
_entity_poly.pdbx_seq_one_letter_code
_entity_poly.pdbx_strand_id
1 'polypeptide(L)'
;MEKTALYPGSFDPVTKGHIDIIRRSVALFDRVIIGIFKNSSKNRAWFSDEEKCQMIQEILEKENIKAEIKVFNGLLVDFIKEEKVDILVRGLRALSDYEYELQFTLTNKTLAKSDFETIFLSASREYLYLSSSLVKEIAQNQGDLKMFVPKNVEERMIEKVKQMRI
;
A
#
# COMPACT_ATOMS: atom_id res chain seq x y z
N MET A 1 -22.06 -12.36 -7.55
CA MET A 1 -21.05 -12.97 -6.63
C MET A 1 -20.22 -11.84 -6.06
N GLU A 2 -20.11 -11.80 -4.75
CA GLU A 2 -19.28 -10.82 -4.04
C GLU A 2 -17.81 -10.98 -4.41
N LYS A 3 -17.16 -9.87 -4.83
CA LYS A 3 -15.75 -9.86 -5.28
C LYS A 3 -14.84 -9.30 -4.20
N THR A 4 -13.91 -10.12 -3.73
CA THR A 4 -12.88 -9.72 -2.78
C THR A 4 -11.61 -9.26 -3.49
N ALA A 5 -11.22 -8.02 -3.27
CA ALA A 5 -9.98 -7.44 -3.79
C ALA A 5 -8.92 -7.29 -2.70
N LEU A 6 -7.67 -7.59 -3.05
CA LEU A 6 -6.50 -7.38 -2.20
C LEU A 6 -5.60 -6.30 -2.82
N TYR A 7 -5.31 -5.26 -2.06
CA TYR A 7 -4.29 -4.27 -2.39
C TYR A 7 -3.08 -4.43 -1.48
N PRO A 8 -2.04 -5.15 -1.92
CA PRO A 8 -0.86 -5.40 -1.10
C PRO A 8 0.18 -4.29 -1.27
N GLY A 9 0.86 -3.96 -0.18
CA GLY A 9 1.95 -2.99 -0.18
C GLY A 9 2.77 -2.99 1.10
N SER A 10 3.89 -2.28 1.09
CA SER A 10 4.70 -2.06 2.29
C SER A 10 4.14 -0.94 3.17
N PHE A 11 3.49 0.06 2.57
CA PHE A 11 2.88 1.24 3.21
C PHE A 11 3.81 1.91 4.24
N ASP A 12 5.06 2.12 3.86
CA ASP A 12 6.12 2.63 4.72
C ASP A 12 6.71 3.97 4.22
N PRO A 13 5.98 5.08 4.39
CA PRO A 13 4.62 5.20 4.89
C PRO A 13 3.54 5.04 3.81
N VAL A 14 2.28 5.00 4.27
CA VAL A 14 1.12 5.19 3.38
C VAL A 14 1.15 6.62 2.82
N THR A 15 0.82 6.75 1.50
CA THR A 15 0.81 8.04 0.80
C THR A 15 -0.58 8.34 0.24
N LYS A 16 -0.81 9.59 -0.20
CA LYS A 16 -2.07 9.96 -0.88
C LYS A 16 -2.31 9.14 -2.15
N GLY A 17 -1.24 8.71 -2.84
CA GLY A 17 -1.37 7.80 -3.98
C GLY A 17 -1.91 6.43 -3.59
N HIS A 18 -1.48 5.86 -2.44
CA HIS A 18 -2.05 4.63 -1.92
C HIS A 18 -3.54 4.80 -1.57
N ILE A 19 -3.90 5.91 -0.96
CA ILE A 19 -5.28 6.20 -0.56
C ILE A 19 -6.19 6.36 -1.79
N ASP A 20 -5.71 6.98 -2.87
CA ASP A 20 -6.42 7.08 -4.14
C ASP A 20 -6.78 5.69 -4.68
N ILE A 21 -5.82 4.78 -4.73
CA ILE A 21 -6.04 3.39 -5.16
C ILE A 21 -7.04 2.68 -4.23
N ILE A 22 -6.92 2.84 -2.91
CA ILE A 22 -7.83 2.24 -1.93
C ILE A 22 -9.26 2.72 -2.15
N ARG A 23 -9.50 4.05 -2.28
CA ARG A 23 -10.82 4.62 -2.53
C ARG A 23 -11.46 4.06 -3.81
N ARG A 24 -10.67 3.97 -4.87
CA ARG A 24 -11.14 3.45 -6.15
C ARG A 24 -11.40 1.96 -6.09
N SER A 25 -10.61 1.21 -5.34
CA SER A 25 -10.86 -0.22 -5.10
C SER A 25 -12.17 -0.45 -4.36
N VAL A 26 -12.44 0.31 -3.31
CA VAL A 26 -13.71 0.23 -2.53
C VAL A 26 -14.93 0.60 -3.38
N ALA A 27 -14.77 1.46 -4.39
CA ALA A 27 -15.85 1.80 -5.33
C ALA A 27 -16.10 0.71 -6.39
N LEU A 28 -15.13 -0.20 -6.62
CA LEU A 28 -15.19 -1.22 -7.67
C LEU A 28 -15.50 -2.62 -7.14
N PHE A 29 -15.19 -2.91 -5.87
CA PHE A 29 -15.27 -4.26 -5.31
C PHE A 29 -16.08 -4.27 -4.01
N ASP A 30 -16.72 -5.41 -3.72
CA ASP A 30 -17.61 -5.55 -2.58
C ASP A 30 -16.83 -5.62 -1.26
N ARG A 31 -15.69 -6.30 -1.26
CA ARG A 31 -14.77 -6.43 -0.12
C ARG A 31 -13.38 -6.04 -0.54
N VAL A 32 -12.73 -5.14 0.21
CA VAL A 32 -11.35 -4.70 -0.04
C VAL A 32 -10.47 -4.95 1.16
N ILE A 33 -9.36 -5.66 0.94
CA ILE A 33 -8.33 -5.94 1.94
C ILE A 33 -7.09 -5.12 1.58
N ILE A 34 -6.61 -4.33 2.52
CA ILE A 34 -5.30 -3.66 2.46
C ILE A 34 -4.32 -4.60 3.13
N GLY A 35 -3.48 -5.24 2.32
CA GLY A 35 -2.51 -6.24 2.79
C GLY A 35 -1.14 -5.61 3.08
N ILE A 36 -0.75 -5.52 4.35
CA ILE A 36 0.57 -5.03 4.74
C ILE A 36 1.54 -6.20 4.76
N PHE A 37 2.56 -6.17 3.89
CA PHE A 37 3.65 -7.14 3.93
C PHE A 37 4.50 -6.93 5.17
N LYS A 38 4.66 -7.99 5.97
CA LYS A 38 5.63 -8.00 7.04
C LYS A 38 7.04 -8.02 6.45
N ASN A 39 7.72 -6.89 6.56
CA ASN A 39 9.07 -6.76 6.02
C ASN A 39 10.04 -7.56 6.89
N SER A 40 10.54 -8.70 6.39
CA SER A 40 11.52 -9.54 7.07
C SER A 40 12.89 -8.83 7.26
N SER A 41 13.17 -7.80 6.47
CA SER A 41 14.36 -6.97 6.62
C SER A 41 14.07 -5.77 7.55
N LYS A 42 14.09 -6.00 8.86
CA LYS A 42 13.84 -5.00 9.93
C LYS A 42 14.67 -3.71 9.82
N ASN A 43 15.76 -3.70 9.05
CA ASN A 43 16.72 -2.59 9.01
C ASN A 43 16.40 -1.46 8.03
N ARG A 44 15.28 -1.51 7.27
CA ARG A 44 14.93 -0.49 6.27
C ARG A 44 13.56 0.15 6.45
N ALA A 45 12.69 -0.44 7.27
CA ALA A 45 11.37 0.12 7.54
C ALA A 45 11.47 1.28 8.55
N TRP A 46 10.77 2.39 8.26
CA TRP A 46 10.64 3.51 9.19
C TRP A 46 9.60 3.26 10.27
N PHE A 47 8.56 2.53 9.91
CA PHE A 47 7.41 2.27 10.77
C PHE A 47 7.24 0.78 11.02
N SER A 48 6.84 0.43 12.25
CA SER A 48 6.42 -0.94 12.58
C SER A 48 5.11 -1.29 11.86
N ASP A 49 4.77 -2.57 11.82
CA ASP A 49 3.51 -2.99 11.20
C ASP A 49 2.31 -2.44 11.96
N GLU A 50 2.41 -2.31 13.29
CA GLU A 50 1.41 -1.68 14.15
C GLU A 50 1.22 -0.20 13.83
N GLU A 51 2.33 0.55 13.68
CA GLU A 51 2.30 1.97 13.32
C GLU A 51 1.65 2.17 11.93
N LYS A 52 1.96 1.30 10.97
CA LYS A 52 1.34 1.33 9.61
C LYS A 52 -0.16 1.06 9.68
N CYS A 53 -0.56 0.00 10.41
CA CYS A 53 -1.98 -0.31 10.61
C CYS A 53 -2.73 0.87 11.22
N GLN A 54 -2.17 1.47 12.26
CA GLN A 54 -2.78 2.61 12.94
C GLN A 54 -2.94 3.81 12.00
N MET A 55 -1.88 4.16 11.24
CA MET A 55 -1.95 5.26 10.28
C MET A 55 -3.06 5.05 9.25
N ILE A 56 -3.16 3.84 8.69
CA ILE A 56 -4.16 3.51 7.68
C ILE A 56 -5.56 3.50 8.32
N GLN A 57 -5.72 2.91 9.52
CA GLN A 57 -7.00 2.85 10.21
C GLN A 57 -7.57 4.25 10.48
N GLU A 58 -6.76 5.18 10.97
CA GLU A 58 -7.16 6.58 11.21
C GLU A 58 -7.62 7.28 9.91
N ILE A 59 -6.97 6.96 8.78
CA ILE A 59 -7.35 7.50 7.48
C ILE A 59 -8.69 6.92 7.02
N LEU A 60 -8.87 5.60 7.14
CA LEU A 60 -10.11 4.93 6.74
C LEU A 60 -11.30 5.47 7.54
N GLU A 61 -11.16 5.63 8.84
CA GLU A 61 -12.19 6.19 9.73
C GLU A 61 -12.51 7.64 9.36
N LYS A 62 -11.51 8.49 9.22
CA LYS A 62 -11.68 9.90 8.88
C LYS A 62 -12.38 10.12 7.54
N GLU A 63 -12.10 9.26 6.58
CA GLU A 63 -12.64 9.37 5.21
C GLU A 63 -13.86 8.48 4.97
N ASN A 64 -14.32 7.76 6.01
CA ASN A 64 -15.42 6.79 5.91
C ASN A 64 -15.23 5.76 4.79
N ILE A 65 -14.01 5.25 4.66
CA ILE A 65 -13.64 4.20 3.69
C ILE A 65 -13.81 2.83 4.34
N LYS A 66 -14.60 1.95 3.73
CA LYS A 66 -14.85 0.59 4.23
C LYS A 66 -13.86 -0.39 3.60
N ALA A 67 -12.73 -0.61 4.26
CA ALA A 67 -11.73 -1.61 3.89
C ALA A 67 -11.18 -2.31 5.13
N GLU A 68 -10.72 -3.54 4.97
CA GLU A 68 -10.06 -4.33 6.02
C GLU A 68 -8.54 -4.12 5.94
N ILE A 69 -7.87 -4.07 7.09
CA ILE A 69 -6.40 -4.01 7.14
C ILE A 69 -5.91 -5.35 7.68
N LYS A 70 -5.01 -6.00 6.96
CA LYS A 70 -4.40 -7.27 7.40
C LYS A 70 -2.89 -7.24 7.18
N VAL A 71 -2.17 -7.69 8.20
CA VAL A 71 -0.72 -7.91 8.11
C VAL A 71 -0.48 -9.36 7.79
N PHE A 72 0.39 -9.65 6.83
CA PHE A 72 0.73 -11.02 6.49
C PHE A 72 2.24 -11.22 6.30
N ASN A 73 2.67 -12.46 6.49
CA ASN A 73 4.03 -12.91 6.32
C ASN A 73 4.06 -14.10 5.36
N GLY A 74 5.15 -14.27 4.62
CA GLY A 74 5.30 -15.36 3.67
C GLY A 74 4.88 -15.00 2.25
N LEU A 75 4.42 -15.99 1.49
CA LEU A 75 4.06 -15.80 0.09
C LEU A 75 2.70 -15.13 -0.07
N LEU A 76 2.61 -14.19 -0.99
CA LEU A 76 1.35 -13.52 -1.33
C LEU A 76 0.26 -14.51 -1.75
N VAL A 77 0.63 -15.54 -2.48
CA VAL A 77 -0.31 -16.55 -3.01
C VAL A 77 -0.96 -17.38 -1.90
N ASP A 78 -0.28 -17.60 -0.78
CA ASP A 78 -0.85 -18.30 0.37
C ASP A 78 -1.91 -17.42 1.05
N PHE A 79 -1.62 -16.13 1.19
CA PHE A 79 -2.57 -15.15 1.72
C PHE A 79 -3.80 -14.97 0.79
N ILE A 80 -3.57 -14.90 -0.52
CA ILE A 80 -4.65 -14.86 -1.52
C ILE A 80 -5.60 -16.05 -1.36
N LYS A 81 -5.05 -17.25 -1.17
CA LYS A 81 -5.84 -18.47 -0.96
C LYS A 81 -6.60 -18.45 0.38
N GLU A 82 -5.94 -18.06 1.46
CA GLU A 82 -6.52 -17.99 2.81
C GLU A 82 -7.70 -17.02 2.87
N GLU A 83 -7.53 -15.83 2.29
CA GLU A 83 -8.55 -14.77 2.29
C GLU A 83 -9.58 -14.90 1.18
N LYS A 84 -9.45 -15.92 0.32
CA LYS A 84 -10.32 -16.15 -0.84
C LYS A 84 -10.40 -14.90 -1.75
N VAL A 85 -9.25 -14.35 -2.07
CA VAL A 85 -9.13 -13.15 -2.92
C VAL A 85 -9.40 -13.51 -4.36
N ASP A 86 -10.32 -12.81 -5.01
CA ASP A 86 -10.62 -12.92 -6.45
C ASP A 86 -9.72 -12.01 -7.29
N ILE A 87 -9.39 -10.83 -6.75
CA ILE A 87 -8.73 -9.75 -7.50
C ILE A 87 -7.53 -9.23 -6.73
N LEU A 88 -6.37 -9.26 -7.36
CA LEU A 88 -5.18 -8.56 -6.91
C LEU A 88 -5.15 -7.17 -7.53
N VAL A 89 -5.20 -6.12 -6.73
CA VAL A 89 -5.10 -4.73 -7.21
C VAL A 89 -3.65 -4.27 -7.14
N ARG A 90 -3.16 -3.69 -8.23
CA ARG A 90 -1.83 -3.07 -8.31
C ARG A 90 -1.95 -1.65 -8.87
N GLY A 91 -1.24 -0.71 -8.26
CA GLY A 91 -1.14 0.66 -8.75
C GLY A 91 -0.05 0.77 -9.83
N LEU A 92 -0.34 1.43 -10.94
CA LEU A 92 0.64 1.78 -11.97
C LEU A 92 0.85 3.29 -12.01
N ARG A 93 2.08 3.75 -11.88
CA ARG A 93 2.45 5.17 -11.93
C ARG A 93 3.08 5.55 -13.25
N ALA A 94 4.15 4.87 -13.67
CA ALA A 94 4.89 5.15 -14.89
C ALA A 94 5.18 3.86 -15.66
N LEU A 95 5.64 3.98 -16.91
CA LEU A 95 6.04 2.84 -17.73
C LEU A 95 7.14 1.99 -17.07
N SER A 96 8.03 2.61 -16.30
CA SER A 96 9.07 1.91 -15.51
C SER A 96 8.52 0.98 -14.44
N ASP A 97 7.32 1.24 -13.91
CA ASP A 97 6.68 0.36 -12.95
C ASP A 97 6.05 -0.88 -13.62
N TYR A 98 5.64 -0.74 -14.90
CA TYR A 98 4.87 -1.77 -15.60
C TYR A 98 5.63 -3.09 -15.72
N GLU A 99 6.89 -3.09 -16.09
CA GLU A 99 7.67 -4.31 -16.22
C GLU A 99 7.79 -5.05 -14.88
N TYR A 100 8.06 -4.32 -13.80
CA TYR A 100 8.13 -4.88 -12.47
C TYR A 100 6.77 -5.45 -12.01
N GLU A 101 5.70 -4.72 -12.21
CA GLU A 101 4.35 -5.13 -11.82
C GLU A 101 3.87 -6.32 -12.65
N LEU A 102 4.19 -6.38 -13.94
CA LEU A 102 3.90 -7.51 -14.80
C LEU A 102 4.68 -8.75 -14.36
N GLN A 103 5.99 -8.61 -14.11
CA GLN A 103 6.81 -9.71 -13.60
C GLN A 103 6.27 -10.22 -12.25
N PHE A 104 5.94 -9.33 -11.34
CA PHE A 104 5.35 -9.67 -10.05
C PHE A 104 4.04 -10.47 -10.22
N THR A 105 3.15 -10.00 -11.10
CA THR A 105 1.87 -10.67 -11.40
C THR A 105 2.08 -12.05 -11.98
N LEU A 106 2.91 -12.18 -13.01
CA LEU A 106 3.16 -13.47 -13.68
C LEU A 106 3.82 -14.49 -12.74
N THR A 107 4.77 -14.03 -11.91
CA THR A 107 5.42 -14.88 -10.90
C THR A 107 4.39 -15.39 -9.89
N ASN A 108 3.53 -14.53 -9.37
CA ASN A 108 2.50 -14.95 -8.42
C ASN A 108 1.45 -15.87 -9.08
N LYS A 109 1.05 -15.62 -10.34
CA LYS A 109 0.18 -16.53 -11.07
C LYS A 109 0.80 -17.93 -11.24
N THR A 110 2.11 -18.00 -11.51
CA THR A 110 2.83 -19.28 -11.63
C THR A 110 2.89 -20.04 -10.30
N LEU A 111 3.03 -19.34 -9.19
CA LEU A 111 3.09 -19.92 -7.84
C LEU A 111 1.70 -20.28 -7.28
N ALA A 112 0.66 -19.64 -7.78
CA ALA A 112 -0.69 -19.76 -7.24
C ALA A 112 -1.28 -21.15 -7.47
N LYS A 113 -1.94 -21.65 -6.43
CA LYS A 113 -2.78 -22.87 -6.47
C LYS A 113 -4.28 -22.54 -6.51
N SER A 114 -4.63 -21.27 -6.65
CA SER A 114 -5.99 -20.75 -6.72
C SER A 114 -6.09 -19.73 -7.84
N ASP A 115 -7.28 -19.64 -8.43
CA ASP A 115 -7.55 -18.66 -9.47
C ASP A 115 -7.77 -17.28 -8.84
N PHE A 116 -7.06 -16.28 -9.32
CA PHE A 116 -7.30 -14.86 -9.07
C PHE A 116 -6.89 -14.05 -10.31
N GLU A 117 -7.46 -12.88 -10.47
CA GLU A 117 -7.03 -11.96 -11.54
C GLU A 117 -6.29 -10.76 -10.96
N THR A 118 -5.41 -10.15 -11.79
CA THR A 118 -4.74 -8.90 -11.42
C THR A 118 -5.31 -7.75 -12.23
N ILE A 119 -5.69 -6.68 -11.51
CA ILE A 119 -6.15 -5.44 -12.11
C ILE A 119 -5.15 -4.34 -11.79
N PHE A 120 -4.72 -3.65 -12.83
CA PHE A 120 -3.85 -2.48 -12.72
C PHE A 120 -4.70 -1.21 -12.72
N LEU A 121 -4.60 -0.43 -11.66
CA LEU A 121 -5.19 0.90 -11.58
C LEU A 121 -4.11 1.94 -11.83
N SER A 122 -4.27 2.74 -12.88
CA SER A 122 -3.36 3.86 -13.14
C SER A 122 -3.43 4.88 -12.02
N ALA A 123 -2.29 5.37 -11.56
CA ALA A 123 -2.25 6.46 -10.60
C ALA A 123 -2.96 7.70 -11.16
N SER A 124 -3.64 8.44 -10.30
CA SER A 124 -4.15 9.76 -10.65
C SER A 124 -3.00 10.70 -11.01
N ARG A 125 -3.24 11.66 -11.92
CA ARG A 125 -2.21 12.55 -12.45
C ARG A 125 -1.36 13.23 -11.36
N GLU A 126 -1.99 13.57 -10.26
CA GLU A 126 -1.36 14.23 -9.11
C GLU A 126 -0.34 13.34 -8.38
N TYR A 127 -0.49 12.00 -8.50
CA TYR A 127 0.32 11.02 -7.76
C TYR A 127 1.24 10.19 -8.67
N LEU A 128 1.38 10.58 -9.94
CA LEU A 128 2.11 9.82 -10.95
C LEU A 128 3.57 9.53 -10.55
N TYR A 129 4.22 10.45 -9.84
CA TYR A 129 5.61 10.33 -9.40
C TYR A 129 5.74 10.11 -7.88
N LEU A 130 4.61 9.93 -7.18
CA LEU A 130 4.60 9.78 -5.74
C LEU A 130 5.00 8.37 -5.32
N SER A 131 6.01 8.26 -4.47
CA SER A 131 6.44 7.01 -3.84
C SER A 131 6.78 7.21 -2.36
N SER A 132 6.69 6.14 -1.57
CA SER A 132 7.11 6.18 -0.15
C SER A 132 8.60 6.52 0.00
N SER A 133 9.44 6.09 -0.94
CA SER A 133 10.88 6.43 -0.94
C SER A 133 11.11 7.91 -1.13
N LEU A 134 10.43 8.54 -2.11
CA LEU A 134 10.49 9.98 -2.33
C LEU A 134 10.02 10.76 -1.09
N VAL A 135 8.95 10.33 -0.47
CA VAL A 135 8.39 10.97 0.74
C VAL A 135 9.40 10.91 1.90
N LYS A 136 10.08 9.78 2.08
CA LYS A 136 11.15 9.65 3.08
C LYS A 136 12.32 10.60 2.80
N GLU A 137 12.73 10.70 1.55
CA GLU A 137 13.81 11.61 1.13
C GLU A 137 13.44 13.07 1.41
N ILE A 138 12.22 13.49 1.06
CA ILE A 138 11.71 14.83 1.36
C ILE A 138 11.71 15.08 2.87
N ALA A 139 11.22 14.13 3.67
CA ALA A 139 11.19 14.24 5.13
C ALA A 139 12.58 14.38 5.75
N GLN A 140 13.55 13.57 5.30
CA GLN A 140 14.94 13.65 5.77
C GLN A 140 15.56 15.02 5.51
N ASN A 141 15.17 15.66 4.41
CA ASN A 141 15.63 17.00 4.03
C ASN A 141 14.72 18.12 4.58
N GLN A 142 13.77 17.81 5.48
CA GLN A 142 12.85 18.77 6.11
C GLN A 142 11.94 19.51 5.10
N GLY A 143 11.64 18.86 3.97
CA GLY A 143 10.71 19.39 2.97
C GLY A 143 9.25 19.28 3.42
N ASP A 144 8.37 20.04 2.79
CA ASP A 144 6.92 20.02 3.05
C ASP A 144 6.29 18.72 2.51
N LEU A 145 5.60 17.98 3.39
CA LEU A 145 5.00 16.69 3.09
C LEU A 145 3.50 16.76 2.78
N LYS A 146 2.87 17.94 2.96
CA LYS A 146 1.40 18.10 2.89
C LYS A 146 0.77 17.66 1.57
N MET A 147 1.50 17.80 0.48
CA MET A 147 1.02 17.39 -0.84
C MET A 147 1.08 15.88 -1.06
N PHE A 148 1.88 15.15 -0.29
CA PHE A 148 2.22 13.75 -0.54
C PHE A 148 1.56 12.78 0.43
N VAL A 149 1.35 13.18 1.67
CA VAL A 149 0.80 12.33 2.73
C VAL A 149 -0.33 13.02 3.50
N PRO A 150 -1.23 12.26 4.15
CA PRO A 150 -2.18 12.81 5.10
C PRO A 150 -1.50 13.40 6.34
N LYS A 151 -2.20 14.27 7.04
CA LYS A 151 -1.68 14.98 8.20
C LYS A 151 -1.16 14.06 9.32
N ASN A 152 -1.88 12.99 9.64
CA ASN A 152 -1.48 12.03 10.66
C ASN A 152 -0.17 11.29 10.30
N VAL A 153 0.06 11.07 9.00
CA VAL A 153 1.31 10.46 8.50
C VAL A 153 2.43 11.49 8.51
N GLU A 154 2.18 12.73 8.09
CA GLU A 154 3.13 13.84 8.13
C GLU A 154 3.70 14.03 9.55
N GLU A 155 2.83 14.10 10.55
CA GLU A 155 3.21 14.28 11.95
C GLU A 155 4.13 13.16 12.44
N ARG A 156 3.78 11.89 12.15
CA ARG A 156 4.63 10.74 12.52
C ARG A 156 5.96 10.70 11.77
N MET A 157 5.98 11.12 10.51
CA MET A 157 7.23 11.21 9.73
C MET A 157 8.18 12.26 10.30
N ILE A 158 7.67 13.43 10.66
CA ILE A 158 8.46 14.49 11.29
C ILE A 158 9.06 14.01 12.61
N GLU A 159 8.27 13.33 13.43
CA GLU A 159 8.74 12.74 14.68
C GLU A 159 9.83 11.68 14.46
N LYS A 160 9.62 10.79 13.49
CA LYS A 160 10.59 9.75 13.13
C LYS A 160 11.93 10.34 12.69
N VAL A 161 11.92 11.39 11.88
CA VAL A 161 13.15 12.08 11.45
C VAL A 161 13.88 12.71 12.66
N LYS A 162 13.15 13.28 13.61
CA LYS A 162 13.77 13.80 14.84
C LYS A 162 14.48 12.70 15.63
N GLN A 163 13.83 11.54 15.79
CA GLN A 163 14.42 10.39 16.50
C GLN A 163 15.67 9.82 15.81
N MET A 164 15.74 9.86 14.47
CA MET A 164 16.89 9.37 13.70
C MET A 164 18.12 10.31 13.74
N ARG A 165 17.94 11.55 14.18
CA ARG A 165 19.01 12.57 14.25
C ARG A 165 19.65 12.67 15.62
N ILE A 166 19.15 11.95 16.61
CA ILE A 166 19.72 11.82 17.94
C ILE A 166 20.67 10.62 17.98
#